data_148cbb2a60cbeaf4f5ea8a7b43c4a83c
#
_entry.id   148cbb2a60cbeaf4f5ea8a7b43c4a83c
#
_cell.length_a   1.000
_cell.length_b   1.000
_cell.length_c   1.000
_cell.angle_alpha   90.00
_cell.angle_beta   90.00
_cell.angle_gamma   90.00
#
_symmetry.space_group_name_H-M   'P 1'
#
loop_
_entity.id
_entity.type
_entity.pdbx_description
1 polymer ?
#
loop_
_entity_poly.entity_id
_entity_poly.type
_entity_poly.pdbx_seq_one_letter_code
_entity_poly.pdbx_strand_id
1 'polypeptide(L)'
;MTTQESPDGSPYWRRNLWVSLIGSFTTLVAMTLLLPFLPLYVEQLGVKDQAAIVQWSGIAYGATFVTAGLAAPVWGRLADRYGRKLMLIRASLGMTVAMSLMGMAHDVWQLLALRLLTGLLGGYSSGATVLVATETPKNRTGWALGMLASGIMAGNLAGPLIGGVLPPIIGIRHIFWLAGGVIFLTFLATTFLIKETPKPAGHAKRKPSGGWSSIPDKRPLIVMLVTGLLLMVANMSIEPIITVYVAELVRDRTQVTLVSGVVMSVAALGNILAAPRLGKLADRVGHWNVIIGALVVSGLLLIPQGLVTSAWQLVVLRFLMGLALGGLLPCIASVIRHNAPTEMAGTVLGYSTSSQYAGQVVGPLIGGFIGGHFGMRLVFLGTSVLMMLGAGFNGLRKARYKSR
;
A
#
# COMPACT_ATOMS: atom_id res chain seq x y z
N MET A 1 -15.37 -44.24 -5.79
CA MET A 1 -16.07 -43.06 -6.29
C MET A 1 -15.04 -41.91 -6.30
N THR A 2 -14.42 -41.70 -7.44
CA THR A 2 -13.46 -40.63 -7.68
C THR A 2 -14.26 -39.35 -7.83
N THR A 3 -14.19 -38.47 -6.83
CA THR A 3 -14.70 -37.11 -6.92
C THR A 3 -13.87 -36.37 -7.96
N GLN A 4 -14.41 -36.25 -9.16
CA GLN A 4 -13.90 -35.30 -10.17
C GLN A 4 -13.87 -33.89 -9.53
N GLU A 5 -12.67 -33.36 -9.27
CA GLU A 5 -12.48 -31.95 -9.11
C GLU A 5 -13.03 -31.29 -10.38
N SER A 6 -14.10 -30.52 -10.24
CA SER A 6 -14.65 -29.78 -11.37
C SER A 6 -13.57 -28.82 -11.90
N PRO A 7 -13.16 -28.91 -13.17
CA PRO A 7 -12.15 -28.01 -13.75
C PRO A 7 -12.61 -26.55 -13.81
N ASP A 8 -13.87 -26.31 -13.60
CA ASP A 8 -14.56 -25.04 -13.74
C ASP A 8 -14.84 -24.46 -12.37
N GLY A 9 -14.00 -23.60 -11.86
CA GLY A 9 -14.16 -22.82 -10.62
C GLY A 9 -15.60 -22.65 -10.09
N SER A 10 -15.79 -21.87 -9.06
CA SER A 10 -17.12 -21.61 -8.49
C SER A 10 -18.08 -21.06 -9.57
N PRO A 11 -19.35 -21.50 -9.65
CA PRO A 11 -20.34 -20.91 -10.58
C PRO A 11 -20.56 -19.41 -10.32
N TYR A 12 -20.18 -18.92 -9.14
CA TYR A 12 -20.34 -17.53 -8.73
C TYR A 12 -19.09 -16.66 -8.91
N TRP A 13 -18.00 -17.19 -9.49
CA TRP A 13 -16.69 -16.52 -9.53
C TRP A 13 -16.73 -15.12 -10.17
N ARG A 14 -17.51 -14.90 -11.25
CA ARG A 14 -17.64 -13.59 -11.89
C ARG A 14 -18.25 -12.55 -10.95
N ARG A 15 -19.33 -12.92 -10.27
CA ARG A 15 -19.98 -12.04 -9.29
C ARG A 15 -19.06 -11.75 -8.10
N ASN A 16 -18.41 -12.79 -7.58
CA ASN A 16 -17.43 -12.66 -6.50
C ASN A 16 -16.27 -11.72 -6.92
N LEU A 17 -15.79 -11.83 -8.18
CA LEU A 17 -14.75 -10.94 -8.72
C LEU A 17 -15.21 -9.48 -8.73
N TRP A 18 -16.40 -9.18 -9.26
CA TRP A 18 -16.89 -7.80 -9.36
C TRP A 18 -17.14 -7.17 -7.99
N VAL A 19 -17.74 -7.91 -7.06
CA VAL A 19 -17.94 -7.43 -5.68
C VAL A 19 -16.60 -7.21 -4.99
N SER A 20 -15.65 -8.12 -5.14
CA SER A 20 -14.30 -8.00 -4.58
C SER A 20 -13.52 -6.83 -5.18
N LEU A 21 -13.68 -6.57 -6.48
CA LEU A 21 -13.05 -5.45 -7.18
C LEU A 21 -13.57 -4.11 -6.67
N ILE A 22 -14.90 -3.95 -6.66
CA ILE A 22 -15.55 -2.72 -6.16
C ILE A 22 -15.23 -2.53 -4.67
N GLY A 23 -15.28 -3.59 -3.87
CA GLY A 23 -14.94 -3.54 -2.46
C GLY A 23 -13.48 -3.20 -2.19
N SER A 24 -12.56 -3.74 -2.98
CA SER A 24 -11.13 -3.35 -2.87
C SER A 24 -10.90 -1.91 -3.32
N PHE A 25 -11.55 -1.47 -4.39
CA PHE A 25 -11.50 -0.09 -4.84
C PHE A 25 -12.00 0.87 -3.76
N THR A 26 -13.21 0.66 -3.21
CA THR A 26 -13.82 1.56 -2.22
C THR A 26 -13.04 1.58 -0.90
N THR A 27 -12.54 0.44 -0.44
CA THR A 27 -11.72 0.38 0.79
C THR A 27 -10.37 1.07 0.60
N LEU A 28 -9.72 0.95 -0.57
CA LEU A 28 -8.47 1.67 -0.88
C LEU A 28 -8.72 3.17 -1.02
N VAL A 29 -9.79 3.59 -1.69
CA VAL A 29 -10.20 5.01 -1.73
C VAL A 29 -10.33 5.53 -0.30
N ALA A 30 -11.08 4.86 0.57
CA ALA A 30 -11.29 5.30 1.95
C ALA A 30 -9.98 5.37 2.77
N MET A 31 -9.01 4.48 2.51
CA MET A 31 -7.72 4.52 3.19
C MET A 31 -6.80 5.65 2.73
N THR A 32 -6.84 5.99 1.44
CA THR A 32 -5.92 6.95 0.84
C THR A 32 -6.48 8.36 0.72
N LEU A 33 -7.81 8.53 0.75
CA LEU A 33 -8.46 9.85 0.70
C LEU A 33 -8.09 10.76 1.89
N LEU A 34 -7.68 10.18 3.02
CA LEU A 34 -7.27 10.92 4.20
C LEU A 34 -5.97 11.71 3.99
N LEU A 35 -5.06 11.20 3.15
CA LEU A 35 -3.70 11.73 2.99
C LEU A 35 -3.66 13.23 2.68
N PRO A 36 -4.42 13.78 1.71
CA PRO A 36 -4.35 15.20 1.37
C PRO A 36 -4.83 16.16 2.45
N PHE A 37 -5.62 15.69 3.42
CA PHE A 37 -6.16 16.54 4.47
C PHE A 37 -5.78 16.10 5.89
N LEU A 38 -4.98 15.05 6.05
CA LEU A 38 -4.59 14.55 7.37
C LEU A 38 -3.95 15.62 8.26
N PRO A 39 -2.96 16.41 7.80
CA PRO A 39 -2.40 17.48 8.62
C PRO A 39 -3.42 18.54 9.03
N LEU A 40 -4.32 18.91 8.13
CA LEU A 40 -5.40 19.88 8.42
C LEU A 40 -6.39 19.32 9.44
N TYR A 41 -6.67 18.01 9.39
CA TYR A 41 -7.52 17.37 10.36
C TYR A 41 -6.86 17.31 11.75
N VAL A 42 -5.57 17.01 11.82
CA VAL A 42 -4.78 17.05 13.06
C VAL A 42 -4.83 18.46 13.67
N GLU A 43 -4.70 19.52 12.86
CA GLU A 43 -4.85 20.92 13.28
C GLU A 43 -6.26 21.18 13.85
N GLN A 44 -7.32 20.71 13.18
CA GLN A 44 -8.70 20.84 13.66
C GLN A 44 -8.97 20.11 14.97
N LEU A 45 -8.22 19.04 15.26
CA LEU A 45 -8.30 18.27 16.50
C LEU A 45 -7.51 18.92 17.67
N GLY A 46 -7.04 20.18 17.48
CA GLY A 46 -6.48 20.99 18.55
C GLY A 46 -4.95 21.05 18.61
N VAL A 47 -4.24 20.41 17.69
CA VAL A 47 -2.78 20.52 17.59
C VAL A 47 -2.44 21.81 16.83
N LYS A 48 -1.77 22.76 17.48
CA LYS A 48 -1.50 24.11 16.91
C LYS A 48 -0.05 24.30 16.47
N ASP A 49 0.87 23.59 17.09
CA ASP A 49 2.29 23.66 16.73
C ASP A 49 2.56 22.96 15.40
N GLN A 50 3.24 23.66 14.47
CA GLN A 50 3.50 23.15 13.12
C GLN A 50 4.31 21.86 13.13
N ALA A 51 5.34 21.76 13.98
CA ALA A 51 6.16 20.57 14.09
C ALA A 51 5.33 19.39 14.63
N ALA A 52 4.48 19.66 15.62
CA ALA A 52 3.58 18.65 16.18
C ALA A 52 2.53 18.19 15.17
N ILE A 53 1.98 19.08 14.32
CA ILE A 53 1.03 18.69 13.26
C ILE A 53 1.68 17.69 12.29
N VAL A 54 2.91 17.99 11.85
CA VAL A 54 3.65 17.11 10.92
C VAL A 54 3.94 15.76 11.58
N GLN A 55 4.41 15.77 12.82
CA GLN A 55 4.75 14.57 13.57
C GLN A 55 3.51 13.70 13.83
N TRP A 56 2.41 14.30 14.31
CA TRP A 56 1.15 13.58 14.53
C TRP A 56 0.54 13.01 13.25
N SER A 57 0.69 13.71 12.13
CA SER A 57 0.27 13.20 10.81
C SER A 57 1.03 11.92 10.45
N GLY A 58 2.34 11.92 10.65
CA GLY A 58 3.18 10.73 10.46
C GLY A 58 2.78 9.59 11.40
N ILE A 59 2.61 9.87 12.69
CA ILE A 59 2.21 8.88 13.71
C ILE A 59 0.83 8.29 13.37
N ALA A 60 -0.17 9.13 13.10
CA ALA A 60 -1.52 8.69 12.80
C ALA A 60 -1.57 7.84 11.51
N TYR A 61 -0.78 8.21 10.49
CA TYR A 61 -0.70 7.42 9.26
C TYR A 61 -0.01 6.07 9.49
N GLY A 62 1.16 6.06 10.12
CA GLY A 62 1.93 4.85 10.39
C GLY A 62 1.23 3.87 11.33
N ALA A 63 0.44 4.37 12.29
CA ALA A 63 -0.28 3.56 13.27
C ALA A 63 -1.16 2.46 12.64
N THR A 64 -1.79 2.77 11.50
CA THR A 64 -2.62 1.79 10.79
C THR A 64 -1.80 0.58 10.34
N PHE A 65 -0.58 0.77 9.91
CA PHE A 65 0.28 -0.31 9.41
C PHE A 65 0.89 -1.14 10.55
N VAL A 66 1.04 -0.58 11.75
CA VAL A 66 1.47 -1.34 12.95
C VAL A 66 0.48 -2.45 13.22
N THR A 67 -0.78 -2.09 13.41
CA THR A 67 -1.83 -3.08 13.74
C THR A 67 -2.18 -3.97 12.54
N ALA A 68 -2.14 -3.46 11.31
CA ALA A 68 -2.33 -4.27 10.11
C ALA A 68 -1.27 -5.37 9.99
N GLY A 69 0.01 -5.02 10.20
CA GLY A 69 1.11 -5.98 10.17
C GLY A 69 1.02 -7.05 11.25
N LEU A 70 0.69 -6.64 12.48
CA LEU A 70 0.53 -7.56 13.62
C LEU A 70 -0.71 -8.46 13.48
N ALA A 71 -1.80 -7.93 12.93
CA ALA A 71 -3.06 -8.65 12.79
C ALA A 71 -3.11 -9.59 11.57
N ALA A 72 -2.34 -9.31 10.52
CA ALA A 72 -2.37 -10.07 9.26
C ALA A 72 -2.20 -11.59 9.44
N PRO A 73 -1.24 -12.11 10.25
CA PRO A 73 -1.11 -13.55 10.45
C PRO A 73 -2.30 -14.17 11.20
N VAL A 74 -2.93 -13.41 12.10
CA VAL A 74 -4.10 -13.86 12.85
C VAL A 74 -5.29 -13.99 11.92
N TRP A 75 -5.58 -12.93 11.15
CA TRP A 75 -6.68 -12.93 10.19
C TRP A 75 -6.48 -13.94 9.07
N GLY A 76 -5.25 -14.19 8.64
CA GLY A 76 -4.93 -15.24 7.67
C GLY A 76 -5.34 -16.62 8.17
N ARG A 77 -4.99 -16.97 9.42
CA ARG A 77 -5.37 -18.25 10.05
C ARG A 77 -6.87 -18.38 10.24
N LEU A 78 -7.54 -17.30 10.69
CA LEU A 78 -8.99 -17.29 10.83
C LEU A 78 -9.70 -17.43 9.47
N ALA A 79 -9.18 -16.82 8.42
CA ALA A 79 -9.70 -16.95 7.07
C ALA A 79 -9.59 -18.39 6.54
N ASP A 80 -8.49 -19.09 6.87
CA ASP A 80 -8.33 -20.50 6.51
C ASP A 80 -9.32 -21.41 7.27
N ARG A 81 -9.68 -21.05 8.50
CA ARG A 81 -10.59 -21.82 9.38
C ARG A 81 -12.07 -21.52 9.13
N TYR A 82 -12.44 -20.25 9.00
CA TYR A 82 -13.84 -19.81 8.96
C TYR A 82 -14.31 -19.35 7.57
N GLY A 83 -13.42 -19.36 6.58
CA GLY A 83 -13.73 -18.93 5.21
C GLY A 83 -13.33 -17.48 4.94
N ARG A 84 -13.19 -17.17 3.66
CA ARG A 84 -12.73 -15.86 3.18
C ARG A 84 -13.84 -14.82 3.23
N LYS A 85 -15.08 -15.23 2.89
CA LYS A 85 -16.25 -14.35 2.91
C LYS A 85 -16.43 -13.70 4.28
N LEU A 86 -16.36 -14.48 5.37
CA LEU A 86 -16.54 -13.95 6.73
C LEU A 86 -15.48 -12.90 7.07
N MET A 87 -14.24 -13.11 6.62
CA MET A 87 -13.16 -12.15 6.83
C MET A 87 -13.37 -10.85 6.04
N LEU A 88 -13.93 -10.90 4.84
CA LEU A 88 -14.30 -9.72 4.07
C LEU A 88 -15.45 -8.94 4.71
N ILE A 89 -16.46 -9.65 5.22
CA ILE A 89 -17.59 -9.05 5.97
C ILE A 89 -17.05 -8.32 7.21
N ARG A 90 -16.20 -8.97 8.00
CA ARG A 90 -15.57 -8.36 9.17
C ARG A 90 -14.76 -7.12 8.79
N ALA A 91 -13.93 -7.21 7.75
CA ALA A 91 -13.08 -6.10 7.33
C ALA A 91 -13.91 -4.89 6.88
N SER A 92 -14.92 -5.09 6.05
CA SER A 92 -15.77 -3.99 5.56
C SER A 92 -16.61 -3.39 6.68
N LEU A 93 -17.20 -4.18 7.56
CA LEU A 93 -17.96 -3.68 8.71
C LEU A 93 -17.05 -2.90 9.68
N GLY A 94 -15.89 -3.46 10.01
CA GLY A 94 -14.93 -2.82 10.90
C GLY A 94 -14.41 -1.49 10.35
N MET A 95 -14.12 -1.43 9.05
CA MET A 95 -13.73 -0.19 8.39
C MET A 95 -14.86 0.83 8.34
N THR A 96 -16.12 0.40 8.12
CA THR A 96 -17.29 1.28 8.20
C THR A 96 -17.37 1.97 9.56
N VAL A 97 -17.27 1.19 10.64
CA VAL A 97 -17.32 1.73 12.00
C VAL A 97 -16.15 2.67 12.28
N ALA A 98 -14.93 2.24 11.97
CA ALA A 98 -13.73 3.04 12.22
C ALA A 98 -13.74 4.36 11.45
N MET A 99 -14.11 4.36 10.16
CA MET A 99 -14.20 5.58 9.36
C MET A 99 -15.29 6.51 9.87
N SER A 100 -16.48 6.01 10.19
CA SER A 100 -17.57 6.83 10.71
C SER A 100 -17.19 7.49 12.05
N LEU A 101 -16.52 6.75 12.94
CA LEU A 101 -16.04 7.27 14.20
C LEU A 101 -14.92 8.30 14.06
N MET A 102 -14.05 8.19 13.03
CA MET A 102 -13.03 9.21 12.74
C MET A 102 -13.66 10.58 12.48
N GLY A 103 -14.83 10.64 11.82
CA GLY A 103 -15.57 11.88 11.64
C GLY A 103 -16.11 12.49 12.94
N MET A 104 -16.16 11.71 14.03
CA MET A 104 -16.63 12.11 15.36
C MET A 104 -15.49 12.37 16.35
N ALA A 105 -14.25 12.20 15.94
CA ALA A 105 -13.10 12.41 16.84
C ALA A 105 -13.03 13.87 17.32
N HIS A 106 -12.66 14.05 18.60
CA HIS A 106 -12.53 15.35 19.25
C HIS A 106 -11.08 15.74 19.51
N ASP A 107 -10.19 14.78 19.56
CA ASP A 107 -8.75 14.97 19.79
C ASP A 107 -7.90 14.01 18.97
N VAL A 108 -6.60 14.28 18.93
CA VAL A 108 -5.65 13.51 18.12
C VAL A 108 -5.43 12.10 18.66
N TRP A 109 -5.65 11.85 19.96
CA TRP A 109 -5.52 10.52 20.56
C TRP A 109 -6.64 9.59 20.13
N GLN A 110 -7.87 10.13 20.02
CA GLN A 110 -8.99 9.39 19.46
C GLN A 110 -8.75 9.05 18.00
N LEU A 111 -8.23 10.00 17.21
CA LEU A 111 -7.82 9.72 15.83
C LEU A 111 -6.79 8.60 15.77
N LEU A 112 -5.75 8.64 16.62
CA LEU A 112 -4.73 7.60 16.69
C LEU A 112 -5.32 6.23 17.02
N ALA A 113 -6.18 6.16 18.03
CA ALA A 113 -6.86 4.92 18.43
C ALA A 113 -7.70 4.35 17.28
N LEU A 114 -8.42 5.19 16.55
CA LEU A 114 -9.24 4.81 15.41
C LEU A 114 -8.39 4.38 14.20
N ARG A 115 -7.22 4.99 14.01
CA ARG A 115 -6.24 4.56 12.99
C ARG A 115 -5.66 3.18 13.32
N LEU A 116 -5.34 2.92 14.58
CA LEU A 116 -4.95 1.58 15.06
C LEU A 116 -6.07 0.57 14.82
N LEU A 117 -7.32 0.94 15.15
CA LEU A 117 -8.49 0.10 14.91
C LEU A 117 -8.69 -0.19 13.42
N THR A 118 -8.50 0.79 12.55
CA THR A 118 -8.59 0.62 11.09
C THR A 118 -7.59 -0.41 10.59
N GLY A 119 -6.36 -0.38 11.07
CA GLY A 119 -5.35 -1.37 10.72
C GLY A 119 -5.68 -2.76 11.24
N LEU A 120 -6.14 -2.85 12.50
CA LEU A 120 -6.55 -4.10 13.13
C LEU A 120 -7.70 -4.78 12.38
N LEU A 121 -8.71 -4.01 11.98
CA LEU A 121 -9.92 -4.51 11.32
C LEU A 121 -9.80 -4.54 9.79
N GLY A 122 -8.80 -3.92 9.18
CA GLY A 122 -8.58 -3.87 7.74
C GLY A 122 -8.28 -5.23 7.09
N GLY A 123 -7.78 -5.18 5.85
CA GLY A 123 -7.35 -6.36 5.11
C GLY A 123 -8.37 -6.87 4.09
N TYR A 124 -9.34 -6.05 3.67
CA TYR A 124 -10.33 -6.42 2.64
C TYR A 124 -9.65 -6.84 1.33
N SER A 125 -8.75 -6.02 0.78
CA SER A 125 -8.10 -6.27 -0.51
C SER A 125 -7.24 -7.54 -0.52
N SER A 126 -6.55 -7.85 0.57
CA SER A 126 -5.77 -9.08 0.69
C SER A 126 -6.67 -10.31 0.77
N GLY A 127 -7.77 -10.23 1.52
CA GLY A 127 -8.79 -11.29 1.58
C GLY A 127 -9.48 -11.51 0.23
N ALA A 128 -9.82 -10.42 -0.47
CA ALA A 128 -10.40 -10.44 -1.81
C ALA A 128 -9.47 -11.09 -2.83
N THR A 129 -8.18 -10.81 -2.78
CA THR A 129 -7.17 -11.42 -3.66
C THR A 129 -7.14 -12.95 -3.48
N VAL A 130 -7.18 -13.42 -2.25
CA VAL A 130 -7.20 -14.86 -1.99
C VAL A 130 -8.53 -15.49 -2.39
N LEU A 131 -9.68 -14.84 -2.12
CA LEU A 131 -10.99 -15.32 -2.56
C LEU A 131 -11.04 -15.49 -4.09
N VAL A 132 -10.65 -14.44 -4.82
CA VAL A 132 -10.64 -14.47 -6.30
C VAL A 132 -9.67 -15.53 -6.82
N ALA A 133 -8.48 -15.66 -6.23
CA ALA A 133 -7.52 -16.68 -6.63
C ALA A 133 -8.03 -18.12 -6.45
N THR A 134 -8.87 -18.36 -5.44
CA THR A 134 -9.36 -19.70 -5.09
C THR A 134 -10.67 -20.06 -5.75
N GLU A 135 -11.53 -19.09 -6.05
CA GLU A 135 -12.88 -19.33 -6.62
C GLU A 135 -12.89 -19.24 -8.16
N THR A 136 -11.89 -18.59 -8.77
CA THR A 136 -11.82 -18.42 -10.23
C THR A 136 -11.26 -19.67 -10.91
N PRO A 137 -11.80 -20.08 -12.08
CA PRO A 137 -11.25 -21.18 -12.89
C PRO A 137 -9.76 -20.98 -13.18
N LYS A 138 -8.97 -22.06 -13.16
CA LYS A 138 -7.50 -22.01 -13.32
C LYS A 138 -7.04 -21.28 -14.59
N ASN A 139 -7.76 -21.46 -15.71
CA ASN A 139 -7.47 -20.81 -16.99
C ASN A 139 -7.77 -19.30 -17.02
N ARG A 140 -8.51 -18.75 -16.04
CA ARG A 140 -8.89 -17.33 -15.94
C ARG A 140 -8.37 -16.63 -14.68
N THR A 141 -7.71 -17.34 -13.78
CA THR A 141 -7.23 -16.79 -12.50
C THR A 141 -6.27 -15.61 -12.71
N GLY A 142 -5.35 -15.68 -13.68
CA GLY A 142 -4.43 -14.57 -13.97
C GLY A 142 -5.17 -13.31 -14.43
N TRP A 143 -6.17 -13.45 -15.31
CA TRP A 143 -6.99 -12.33 -15.76
C TRP A 143 -7.81 -11.71 -14.60
N ALA A 144 -8.44 -12.56 -13.78
CA ALA A 144 -9.26 -12.09 -12.66
C ALA A 144 -8.43 -11.35 -11.60
N LEU A 145 -7.24 -11.86 -11.27
CA LEU A 145 -6.31 -11.19 -10.36
C LEU A 145 -5.78 -9.89 -10.94
N GLY A 146 -5.53 -9.83 -12.26
CA GLY A 146 -5.17 -8.60 -12.96
C GLY A 146 -6.27 -7.54 -12.89
N MET A 147 -7.53 -7.92 -13.09
CA MET A 147 -8.70 -7.04 -12.92
C MET A 147 -8.79 -6.51 -11.49
N LEU A 148 -8.66 -7.38 -10.49
CA LEU A 148 -8.69 -6.98 -9.08
C LEU A 148 -7.54 -6.02 -8.74
N ALA A 149 -6.33 -6.29 -9.22
CA ALA A 149 -5.17 -5.40 -9.04
C ALA A 149 -5.41 -4.03 -9.68
N SER A 150 -6.05 -3.98 -10.85
CA SER A 150 -6.44 -2.72 -11.50
C SER A 150 -7.43 -1.91 -10.65
N GLY A 151 -8.40 -2.57 -10.00
CA GLY A 151 -9.31 -1.93 -9.04
C GLY A 151 -8.59 -1.36 -7.82
N ILE A 152 -7.62 -2.09 -7.28
CA ILE A 152 -6.76 -1.64 -6.16
C ILE A 152 -5.95 -0.41 -6.58
N MET A 153 -5.32 -0.45 -7.75
CA MET A 153 -4.52 0.68 -8.28
C MET A 153 -5.40 1.90 -8.56
N ALA A 154 -6.60 1.70 -9.12
CA ALA A 154 -7.56 2.78 -9.33
C ALA A 154 -8.00 3.41 -8.01
N GLY A 155 -8.16 2.63 -6.94
CA GLY A 155 -8.47 3.14 -5.60
C GLY A 155 -7.35 4.01 -5.03
N ASN A 156 -6.09 3.59 -5.20
CA ASN A 156 -4.92 4.39 -4.80
C ASN A 156 -4.78 5.70 -5.58
N LEU A 157 -5.21 5.72 -6.85
CA LEU A 157 -5.23 6.92 -7.68
C LEU A 157 -6.39 7.85 -7.31
N ALA A 158 -7.60 7.31 -7.18
CA ALA A 158 -8.81 8.07 -6.95
C ALA A 158 -8.92 8.62 -5.53
N GLY A 159 -8.40 7.89 -4.53
CA GLY A 159 -8.52 8.27 -3.13
C GLY A 159 -7.97 9.67 -2.84
N PRO A 160 -6.69 9.97 -3.13
CA PRO A 160 -6.14 11.30 -2.89
C PRO A 160 -6.82 12.40 -3.71
N LEU A 161 -7.30 12.13 -4.94
CA LEU A 161 -8.08 13.10 -5.71
C LEU A 161 -9.38 13.45 -5.02
N ILE A 162 -10.13 12.44 -4.60
CA ILE A 162 -11.40 12.62 -3.86
C ILE A 162 -11.14 13.35 -2.55
N GLY A 163 -10.10 12.93 -1.80
CA GLY A 163 -9.68 13.56 -0.55
C GLY A 163 -9.12 14.97 -0.72
N GLY A 164 -8.66 15.32 -1.91
CA GLY A 164 -8.23 16.68 -2.26
C GLY A 164 -9.40 17.60 -2.60
N VAL A 165 -10.42 17.11 -3.34
CA VAL A 165 -11.54 17.88 -3.85
C VAL A 165 -12.63 18.12 -2.80
N LEU A 166 -12.94 17.10 -1.99
CA LEU A 166 -14.11 17.14 -1.10
C LEU A 166 -13.99 18.04 0.14
N PRO A 167 -12.81 18.20 0.80
CA PRO A 167 -12.72 18.95 2.05
C PRO A 167 -13.24 20.38 1.98
N PRO A 168 -12.95 21.18 0.92
CA PRO A 168 -13.49 22.53 0.79
C PRO A 168 -15.00 22.58 0.55
N ILE A 169 -15.60 21.50 0.03
CA ILE A 169 -17.01 21.45 -0.39
C ILE A 169 -17.91 21.03 0.77
N ILE A 170 -17.58 19.93 1.44
CA ILE A 170 -18.45 19.31 2.46
C ILE A 170 -17.84 19.28 3.86
N GLY A 171 -16.57 19.69 4.00
CA GLY A 171 -15.83 19.63 5.26
C GLY A 171 -15.29 18.23 5.58
N ILE A 172 -14.18 18.20 6.34
CA ILE A 172 -13.40 16.97 6.61
C ILE A 172 -14.22 15.89 7.32
N ARG A 173 -15.03 16.27 8.31
CA ARG A 173 -15.82 15.30 9.10
C ARG A 173 -16.87 14.57 8.25
N HIS A 174 -17.52 15.27 7.33
CA HIS A 174 -18.53 14.68 6.44
C HIS A 174 -17.89 13.69 5.45
N ILE A 175 -16.63 13.90 5.06
CA ILE A 175 -15.91 12.98 4.19
C ILE A 175 -15.74 11.60 4.86
N PHE A 176 -15.44 11.58 6.15
CA PHE A 176 -15.34 10.32 6.89
C PHE A 176 -16.68 9.57 6.94
N TRP A 177 -17.78 10.29 7.14
CA TRP A 177 -19.11 9.68 7.12
C TRP A 177 -19.51 9.20 5.74
N LEU A 178 -19.18 9.97 4.70
CA LEU A 178 -19.39 9.55 3.31
C LEU A 178 -18.58 8.28 3.00
N ALA A 179 -17.30 8.24 3.37
CA ALA A 179 -16.46 7.07 3.18
C ALA A 179 -16.99 5.87 3.98
N GLY A 180 -17.38 6.06 5.24
CA GLY A 180 -18.03 5.04 6.05
C GLY A 180 -19.30 4.50 5.40
N GLY A 181 -20.15 5.37 4.85
CA GLY A 181 -21.38 5.00 4.12
C GLY A 181 -21.10 4.17 2.85
N VAL A 182 -20.11 4.56 2.07
CA VAL A 182 -19.71 3.81 0.86
C VAL A 182 -19.15 2.44 1.24
N ILE A 183 -18.33 2.34 2.29
CA ILE A 183 -17.83 1.03 2.77
C ILE A 183 -18.98 0.20 3.36
N PHE A 184 -19.98 0.81 3.97
CA PHE A 184 -21.17 0.12 4.43
C PHE A 184 -21.95 -0.53 3.28
N LEU A 185 -22.07 0.15 2.14
CA LEU A 185 -22.64 -0.46 0.91
C LEU A 185 -21.78 -1.63 0.43
N THR A 186 -20.46 -1.52 0.53
CA THR A 186 -19.52 -2.64 0.26
C THR A 186 -19.74 -3.81 1.21
N PHE A 187 -19.96 -3.53 2.50
CA PHE A 187 -20.31 -4.55 3.49
C PHE A 187 -21.61 -5.27 3.14
N LEU A 188 -22.66 -4.55 2.75
CA LEU A 188 -23.92 -5.15 2.31
C LEU A 188 -23.71 -6.01 1.05
N ALA A 189 -23.02 -5.46 0.04
CA ALA A 189 -22.73 -6.20 -1.18
C ALA A 189 -21.92 -7.48 -0.90
N THR A 190 -20.91 -7.40 -0.03
CA THR A 190 -20.10 -8.54 0.39
C THR A 190 -20.93 -9.61 1.10
N THR A 191 -21.81 -9.17 2.00
CA THR A 191 -22.65 -10.07 2.82
C THR A 191 -23.65 -10.81 1.96
N PHE A 192 -24.35 -10.12 1.06
CA PHE A 192 -25.47 -10.70 0.30
C PHE A 192 -25.07 -11.27 -1.05
N LEU A 193 -24.07 -10.69 -1.73
CA LEU A 193 -23.71 -11.07 -3.09
C LEU A 193 -22.55 -12.06 -3.16
N ILE A 194 -21.58 -12.05 -2.25
CA ILE A 194 -20.49 -13.03 -2.27
C ILE A 194 -21.02 -14.39 -1.81
N LYS A 195 -20.74 -15.41 -2.61
CA LYS A 195 -20.97 -16.81 -2.26
C LYS A 195 -19.65 -17.57 -2.36
N GLU A 196 -19.17 -18.05 -1.23
CA GLU A 196 -17.96 -18.86 -1.11
C GLU A 196 -18.35 -20.33 -1.18
N THR A 197 -17.64 -21.10 -2.00
CA THR A 197 -17.85 -22.55 -2.09
C THR A 197 -17.21 -23.21 -0.87
N PRO A 198 -17.98 -24.03 -0.10
CA PRO A 198 -17.43 -24.73 1.05
C PRO A 198 -16.25 -25.60 0.63
N LYS A 199 -15.09 -25.40 1.21
CA LYS A 199 -13.93 -26.28 1.00
C LYS A 199 -14.16 -27.59 1.76
N PRO A 200 -13.89 -28.75 1.14
CA PRO A 200 -13.85 -30.00 1.88
C PRO A 200 -12.87 -29.88 3.05
N ALA A 201 -13.34 -30.19 4.25
CA ALA A 201 -12.51 -30.27 5.44
C ALA A 201 -11.45 -31.37 5.21
N GLY A 202 -10.20 -31.00 4.96
CA GLY A 202 -9.16 -32.03 4.74
C GLY A 202 -7.87 -31.57 4.06
N HIS A 203 -7.83 -30.40 3.44
CA HIS A 203 -6.58 -29.88 2.89
C HIS A 203 -5.86 -29.03 3.93
N ALA A 204 -5.35 -29.67 4.99
CA ALA A 204 -4.28 -29.09 5.78
C ALA A 204 -3.13 -28.80 4.81
N LYS A 205 -2.84 -27.51 4.52
CA LYS A 205 -1.64 -27.15 3.78
C LYS A 205 -0.48 -27.87 4.43
N ARG A 206 0.19 -28.77 3.71
CA ARG A 206 1.48 -29.33 4.16
C ARG A 206 2.31 -28.15 4.68
N LYS A 207 2.69 -28.20 5.96
CA LYS A 207 3.67 -27.24 6.52
C LYS A 207 4.84 -27.28 5.57
N PRO A 208 5.40 -26.13 5.13
CA PRO A 208 6.58 -26.15 4.30
C PRO A 208 7.63 -27.01 5.02
N SER A 209 8.06 -28.08 4.38
CA SER A 209 9.07 -29.00 4.95
C SER A 209 10.44 -28.39 4.76
N GLY A 210 10.73 -27.33 5.49
CA GLY A 210 12.02 -26.64 5.45
C GLY A 210 11.90 -25.27 6.09
N GLY A 211 12.72 -24.99 7.12
CA GLY A 211 12.82 -23.67 7.72
C GLY A 211 13.72 -22.76 6.87
N TRP A 212 13.87 -21.52 7.31
CA TRP A 212 14.82 -20.55 6.72
C TRP A 212 16.24 -21.13 6.53
N SER A 213 16.62 -22.13 7.34
CA SER A 213 17.88 -22.86 7.25
C SER A 213 18.05 -23.68 5.97
N SER A 214 16.97 -24.15 5.36
CA SER A 214 17.01 -24.99 4.15
C SER A 214 17.26 -24.23 2.84
N ILE A 215 17.31 -22.90 2.87
CA ILE A 215 17.58 -22.06 1.71
C ILE A 215 19.09 -22.06 1.43
N PRO A 216 19.56 -22.52 0.25
CA PRO A 216 20.97 -22.65 -0.07
C PRO A 216 21.73 -21.31 -0.07
N ASP A 217 21.16 -20.29 -0.75
CA ASP A 217 21.71 -18.93 -0.73
C ASP A 217 20.64 -17.92 -0.28
N LYS A 218 20.78 -17.42 0.94
CA LYS A 218 19.87 -16.46 1.56
C LYS A 218 20.16 -15.01 1.18
N ARG A 219 21.34 -14.74 0.59
CA ARG A 219 21.82 -13.38 0.33
C ARG A 219 20.93 -12.59 -0.61
N PRO A 220 20.53 -13.12 -1.79
CA PRO A 220 19.62 -12.39 -2.69
C PRO A 220 18.28 -12.07 -2.02
N LEU A 221 17.77 -13.00 -1.20
CA LEU A 221 16.49 -12.84 -0.52
C LEU A 221 16.57 -11.74 0.55
N ILE A 222 17.62 -11.76 1.39
CA ILE A 222 17.84 -10.72 2.40
C ILE A 222 17.98 -9.35 1.74
N VAL A 223 18.73 -9.27 0.63
CA VAL A 223 18.88 -8.00 -0.12
C VAL A 223 17.54 -7.49 -0.59
N MET A 224 16.67 -8.35 -1.11
CA MET A 224 15.33 -7.96 -1.56
C MET A 224 14.41 -7.56 -0.40
N LEU A 225 14.49 -8.23 0.75
CA LEU A 225 13.75 -7.85 1.95
C LEU A 225 14.16 -6.45 2.43
N VAL A 226 15.47 -6.20 2.51
CA VAL A 226 16.02 -4.89 2.89
C VAL A 226 15.65 -3.83 1.87
N THR A 227 15.73 -4.13 0.57
CA THR A 227 15.36 -3.19 -0.50
C THR A 227 13.88 -2.83 -0.43
N GLY A 228 13.00 -3.81 -0.19
CA GLY A 228 11.57 -3.57 -0.02
C GLY A 228 11.25 -2.71 1.21
N LEU A 229 11.96 -2.95 2.32
CA LEU A 229 11.87 -2.12 3.53
C LEU A 229 12.32 -0.68 3.25
N LEU A 230 13.50 -0.50 2.68
CA LEU A 230 14.06 0.83 2.38
C LEU A 230 13.19 1.61 1.41
N LEU A 231 12.64 0.93 0.39
CA LEU A 231 11.70 1.53 -0.55
C LEU A 231 10.45 2.05 0.16
N MET A 232 9.87 1.26 1.07
CA MET A 232 8.68 1.68 1.83
C MET A 232 9.01 2.79 2.82
N VAL A 233 10.14 2.72 3.52
CA VAL A 233 10.60 3.83 4.38
C VAL A 233 10.70 5.12 3.58
N ALA A 234 11.36 5.07 2.43
CA ALA A 234 11.57 6.23 1.58
C ALA A 234 10.26 6.82 1.04
N ASN A 235 9.37 5.98 0.54
CA ASN A 235 8.09 6.43 -0.03
C ASN A 235 7.16 6.98 1.05
N MET A 236 7.02 6.25 2.16
CA MET A 236 6.10 6.58 3.25
C MET A 236 6.60 7.71 4.15
N SER A 237 7.89 8.07 4.12
CA SER A 237 8.41 9.24 4.85
C SER A 237 7.88 10.56 4.27
N ILE A 238 7.50 10.58 2.99
CA ILE A 238 7.06 11.79 2.29
C ILE A 238 5.53 11.87 2.22
N GLU A 239 4.85 10.75 2.00
CA GLU A 239 3.40 10.70 1.77
C GLU A 239 2.56 11.50 2.77
N PRO A 240 2.67 11.30 4.11
CA PRO A 240 1.78 11.96 5.07
C PRO A 240 2.11 13.43 5.28
N ILE A 241 3.28 13.91 4.86
CA ILE A 241 3.76 15.28 5.08
C ILE A 241 3.68 16.14 3.81
N ILE A 242 3.38 15.56 2.66
CA ILE A 242 3.39 16.27 1.38
C ILE A 242 2.41 17.44 1.38
N THR A 243 1.29 17.33 2.09
CA THR A 243 0.30 18.38 2.21
C THR A 243 0.85 19.61 2.91
N VAL A 244 1.69 19.42 3.92
CA VAL A 244 2.35 20.56 4.62
C VAL A 244 3.34 21.22 3.68
N TYR A 245 4.09 20.45 2.89
CA TYR A 245 5.01 20.99 1.89
C TYR A 245 4.28 21.75 0.77
N VAL A 246 3.15 21.22 0.31
CA VAL A 246 2.28 21.90 -0.67
C VAL A 246 1.74 23.21 -0.10
N ALA A 247 1.40 23.26 1.19
CA ALA A 247 0.94 24.50 1.85
C ALA A 247 2.02 25.62 1.86
N GLU A 248 3.30 25.27 1.79
CA GLU A 248 4.39 26.23 1.62
C GLU A 248 4.51 26.76 0.18
N LEU A 249 4.05 25.98 -0.82
CA LEU A 249 4.17 26.28 -2.25
C LEU A 249 2.95 27.01 -2.83
N VAL A 250 1.78 26.88 -2.18
CA VAL A 250 0.50 27.41 -2.65
C VAL A 250 0.11 28.63 -1.80
N ARG A 251 -0.22 29.74 -2.47
CA ARG A 251 -0.63 31.00 -1.78
C ARG A 251 -2.04 30.89 -1.15
N ASP A 252 -2.94 30.19 -1.81
CA ASP A 252 -4.32 30.05 -1.37
C ASP A 252 -4.51 28.75 -0.59
N ARG A 253 -4.73 28.87 0.72
CA ARG A 253 -4.95 27.73 1.62
C ARG A 253 -6.13 26.83 1.22
N THR A 254 -7.11 27.35 0.50
CA THR A 254 -8.27 26.56 0.05
C THR A 254 -7.89 25.54 -1.02
N GLN A 255 -6.80 25.78 -1.74
CA GLN A 255 -6.33 24.89 -2.81
C GLN A 255 -5.34 23.81 -2.31
N VAL A 256 -4.89 23.88 -1.06
CA VAL A 256 -3.84 22.99 -0.53
C VAL A 256 -4.25 21.52 -0.63
N THR A 257 -5.47 21.19 -0.23
CA THR A 257 -5.95 19.79 -0.30
C THR A 257 -6.07 19.30 -1.73
N LEU A 258 -6.61 20.11 -2.63
CA LEU A 258 -6.75 19.78 -4.05
C LEU A 258 -5.38 19.53 -4.69
N VAL A 259 -4.45 20.47 -4.51
CA VAL A 259 -3.11 20.34 -5.09
C VAL A 259 -2.36 19.14 -4.51
N SER A 260 -2.48 18.90 -3.20
CA SER A 260 -1.90 17.71 -2.55
C SER A 260 -2.49 16.41 -3.10
N GLY A 261 -3.79 16.36 -3.29
CA GLY A 261 -4.47 15.23 -3.91
C GLY A 261 -3.97 14.96 -5.33
N VAL A 262 -3.80 16.01 -6.13
CA VAL A 262 -3.23 15.92 -7.49
C VAL A 262 -1.79 15.40 -7.44
N VAL A 263 -0.94 15.97 -6.59
CA VAL A 263 0.48 15.58 -6.42
C VAL A 263 0.63 14.08 -6.07
N MET A 264 -0.22 13.58 -5.18
CA MET A 264 -0.22 12.16 -4.78
C MET A 264 -0.75 11.27 -5.91
N SER A 265 -1.84 11.68 -6.54
CA SER A 265 -2.49 10.89 -7.59
C SER A 265 -1.69 10.79 -8.87
N VAL A 266 -0.96 11.84 -9.26
CA VAL A 266 -0.10 11.76 -10.46
C VAL A 266 1.08 10.80 -10.26
N ALA A 267 1.58 10.64 -9.03
CA ALA A 267 2.58 9.63 -8.71
C ALA A 267 2.00 8.21 -8.88
N ALA A 268 0.78 7.97 -8.40
CA ALA A 268 0.08 6.70 -8.60
C ALA A 268 -0.21 6.45 -10.09
N LEU A 269 -0.58 7.47 -10.85
CA LEU A 269 -0.78 7.37 -12.30
C LEU A 269 0.51 6.98 -13.02
N GLY A 270 1.63 7.65 -12.71
CA GLY A 270 2.94 7.31 -13.25
C GLY A 270 3.32 5.86 -12.98
N ASN A 271 3.06 5.39 -11.76
CA ASN A 271 3.30 4.02 -11.34
C ASN A 271 2.50 3.00 -12.19
N ILE A 272 1.20 3.25 -12.37
CA ILE A 272 0.31 2.41 -13.20
C ILE A 272 0.78 2.34 -14.65
N LEU A 273 1.14 3.47 -15.24
CA LEU A 273 1.57 3.54 -16.63
C LEU A 273 2.94 2.88 -16.89
N ALA A 274 3.84 2.95 -15.90
CA ALA A 274 5.19 2.41 -16.02
C ALA A 274 5.28 0.91 -15.72
N ALA A 275 4.44 0.39 -14.80
CA ALA A 275 4.55 -0.98 -14.32
C ALA A 275 4.64 -2.06 -15.42
N PRO A 276 3.79 -2.07 -16.47
CA PRO A 276 3.89 -3.07 -17.53
C PRO A 276 5.16 -2.92 -18.39
N ARG A 277 5.62 -1.67 -18.60
CA ARG A 277 6.81 -1.39 -19.42
C ARG A 277 8.09 -1.75 -18.69
N LEU A 278 8.17 -1.40 -17.40
CA LEU A 278 9.30 -1.75 -16.55
C LEU A 278 9.38 -3.26 -16.31
N GLY A 279 8.24 -3.96 -16.20
CA GLY A 279 8.21 -5.41 -16.16
C GLY A 279 8.85 -6.04 -17.40
N LYS A 280 8.41 -5.63 -18.61
CA LYS A 280 9.02 -6.09 -19.88
C LYS A 280 10.50 -5.72 -20.00
N LEU A 281 10.90 -4.56 -19.51
CA LEU A 281 12.31 -4.16 -19.47
C LEU A 281 13.10 -5.07 -18.54
N ALA A 282 12.55 -5.39 -17.35
CA ALA A 282 13.19 -6.27 -16.39
C ALA A 282 13.42 -7.69 -16.93
N ASP A 283 12.48 -8.21 -17.74
CA ASP A 283 12.65 -9.49 -18.42
C ASP A 283 13.80 -9.48 -19.43
N ARG A 284 14.08 -8.33 -20.07
CA ARG A 284 15.16 -8.17 -21.07
C ARG A 284 16.54 -7.89 -20.46
N VAL A 285 16.59 -6.92 -19.53
CA VAL A 285 17.88 -6.43 -18.99
C VAL A 285 18.21 -7.03 -17.61
N GLY A 286 17.27 -7.80 -17.04
CA GLY A 286 17.36 -8.41 -15.71
C GLY A 286 16.79 -7.53 -14.61
N HIS A 287 16.07 -8.15 -13.68
CA HIS A 287 15.34 -7.51 -12.59
C HIS A 287 16.23 -6.65 -11.68
N TRP A 288 17.46 -7.11 -11.39
CA TRP A 288 18.44 -6.35 -10.60
C TRP A 288 18.82 -5.00 -11.22
N ASN A 289 18.97 -4.96 -12.55
CA ASN A 289 19.33 -3.71 -13.24
C ASN A 289 18.19 -2.69 -13.16
N VAL A 290 16.95 -3.17 -13.30
CA VAL A 290 15.77 -2.29 -13.19
C VAL A 290 15.62 -1.79 -11.75
N ILE A 291 15.83 -2.63 -10.73
CA ILE A 291 15.80 -2.22 -9.33
C ILE A 291 16.84 -1.11 -9.07
N ILE A 292 18.09 -1.34 -9.46
CA ILE A 292 19.17 -0.35 -9.27
C ILE A 292 18.87 0.94 -10.01
N GLY A 293 18.48 0.85 -11.29
CA GLY A 293 18.14 2.01 -12.11
C GLY A 293 16.97 2.82 -11.54
N ALA A 294 15.91 2.15 -11.09
CA ALA A 294 14.75 2.79 -10.48
C ALA A 294 15.11 3.51 -9.17
N LEU A 295 15.94 2.90 -8.32
CA LEU A 295 16.41 3.53 -7.08
C LEU A 295 17.29 4.75 -7.36
N VAL A 296 18.21 4.68 -8.35
CA VAL A 296 19.04 5.82 -8.75
C VAL A 296 18.19 6.95 -9.29
N VAL A 297 17.30 6.66 -10.25
CA VAL A 297 16.44 7.69 -10.86
C VAL A 297 15.53 8.34 -9.82
N SER A 298 14.93 7.54 -8.93
CA SER A 298 14.07 8.06 -7.85
C SER A 298 14.87 8.91 -6.86
N GLY A 299 16.09 8.48 -6.49
CA GLY A 299 16.98 9.27 -5.64
C GLY A 299 17.36 10.62 -6.27
N LEU A 300 17.68 10.63 -7.56
CA LEU A 300 17.98 11.87 -8.30
C LEU A 300 16.75 12.78 -8.41
N LEU A 301 15.56 12.24 -8.65
CA LEU A 301 14.31 13.02 -8.74
C LEU A 301 13.86 13.62 -7.38
N LEU A 302 14.29 13.06 -6.26
CA LEU A 302 13.99 13.59 -4.93
C LEU A 302 14.75 14.88 -4.62
N ILE A 303 15.94 15.06 -5.17
CA ILE A 303 16.74 16.28 -4.97
C ILE A 303 15.99 17.52 -5.45
N PRO A 304 15.57 17.63 -6.73
CA PRO A 304 14.80 18.79 -7.17
C PRO A 304 13.44 18.90 -6.49
N GLN A 305 12.80 17.81 -6.04
CA GLN A 305 11.55 17.88 -5.26
C GLN A 305 11.72 18.65 -3.96
N GLY A 306 12.86 18.56 -3.28
CA GLY A 306 13.18 19.36 -2.10
C GLY A 306 13.48 20.84 -2.40
N LEU A 307 13.69 21.21 -3.66
CA LEU A 307 14.10 22.53 -4.09
C LEU A 307 13.04 23.28 -4.92
N VAL A 308 11.87 22.67 -5.15
CA VAL A 308 10.81 23.31 -5.94
C VAL A 308 10.31 24.60 -5.30
N THR A 309 9.91 25.52 -6.14
CA THR A 309 9.35 26.83 -5.75
C THR A 309 7.87 26.98 -6.13
N SER A 310 7.33 26.01 -6.85
CA SER A 310 5.95 26.02 -7.35
C SER A 310 5.33 24.63 -7.35
N ALA A 311 4.06 24.56 -7.06
CA ALA A 311 3.32 23.29 -6.95
C ALA A 311 3.34 22.47 -8.25
N TRP A 312 3.27 23.11 -9.44
CA TRP A 312 3.30 22.38 -10.71
C TRP A 312 4.61 21.64 -10.96
N GLN A 313 5.75 22.19 -10.48
CA GLN A 313 7.04 21.50 -10.55
C GLN A 313 7.02 20.21 -9.73
N LEU A 314 6.42 20.26 -8.53
CA LEU A 314 6.25 19.09 -7.69
C LEU A 314 5.34 18.04 -8.37
N VAL A 315 4.25 18.46 -9.01
CA VAL A 315 3.35 17.56 -9.77
C VAL A 315 4.12 16.80 -10.85
N VAL A 316 4.91 17.51 -11.66
CA VAL A 316 5.70 16.87 -12.73
C VAL A 316 6.74 15.91 -12.17
N LEU A 317 7.49 16.32 -11.15
CA LEU A 317 8.51 15.48 -10.54
C LEU A 317 7.92 14.24 -9.85
N ARG A 318 6.75 14.36 -9.25
CA ARG A 318 6.02 13.23 -8.66
C ARG A 318 5.52 12.25 -9.71
N PHE A 319 5.04 12.75 -10.84
CA PHE A 319 4.69 11.89 -11.97
C PHE A 319 5.90 11.10 -12.49
N LEU A 320 7.03 11.78 -12.70
CA LEU A 320 8.28 11.13 -13.14
C LEU A 320 8.78 10.10 -12.11
N MET A 321 8.67 10.42 -10.81
CA MET A 321 9.01 9.49 -9.74
C MET A 321 8.09 8.25 -9.77
N GLY A 322 6.80 8.44 -9.99
CA GLY A 322 5.86 7.33 -10.18
C GLY A 322 6.26 6.43 -11.34
N LEU A 323 6.66 7.02 -12.49
CA LEU A 323 7.18 6.25 -13.63
C LEU A 323 8.43 5.44 -13.26
N ALA A 324 9.33 6.00 -12.45
CA ALA A 324 10.56 5.30 -12.03
C ALA A 324 10.26 4.12 -11.08
N LEU A 325 9.30 4.27 -10.17
CA LEU A 325 8.99 3.28 -9.12
C LEU A 325 8.03 2.16 -9.57
N GLY A 326 7.31 2.33 -10.69
CA GLY A 326 6.18 1.47 -11.06
C GLY A 326 6.49 -0.02 -11.26
N GLY A 327 7.75 -0.37 -11.53
CA GLY A 327 8.16 -1.77 -11.69
C GLY A 327 8.88 -2.38 -10.48
N LEU A 328 9.13 -1.60 -9.44
CA LEU A 328 10.10 -1.96 -8.41
C LEU A 328 9.62 -3.13 -7.54
N LEU A 329 8.40 -3.07 -7.02
CA LEU A 329 7.83 -4.14 -6.20
C LEU A 329 7.66 -5.47 -6.96
N PRO A 330 7.12 -5.49 -8.19
CA PRO A 330 7.12 -6.69 -9.01
C PRO A 330 8.51 -7.27 -9.28
N CYS A 331 9.52 -6.42 -9.52
CA CYS A 331 10.90 -6.87 -9.71
C CYS A 331 11.48 -7.52 -8.44
N ILE A 332 11.24 -6.92 -7.27
CA ILE A 332 11.63 -7.49 -5.97
C ILE A 332 10.99 -8.88 -5.79
N ALA A 333 9.68 -8.99 -6.02
CA ALA A 333 8.96 -10.25 -5.91
C ALA A 333 9.48 -11.30 -6.91
N SER A 334 9.83 -10.90 -8.12
CA SER A 334 10.40 -11.77 -9.16
C SER A 334 11.78 -12.31 -8.72
N VAL A 335 12.67 -11.46 -8.23
CA VAL A 335 13.99 -11.90 -7.72
C VAL A 335 13.82 -12.90 -6.57
N ILE A 336 12.88 -12.64 -5.65
CA ILE A 336 12.57 -13.57 -4.55
C ILE A 336 12.12 -14.92 -5.10
N ARG A 337 11.18 -14.93 -6.04
CA ARG A 337 10.64 -16.18 -6.62
C ARG A 337 11.70 -17.02 -7.35
N HIS A 338 12.65 -16.36 -8.04
CA HIS A 338 13.71 -17.05 -8.76
C HIS A 338 14.79 -17.64 -7.83
N ASN A 339 14.99 -17.07 -6.64
CA ASN A 339 16.03 -17.47 -5.71
C ASN A 339 15.53 -18.30 -4.51
N ALA A 340 14.22 -18.34 -4.29
CA ALA A 340 13.60 -19.15 -3.25
C ALA A 340 13.24 -20.55 -3.78
N PRO A 341 13.43 -21.63 -2.99
CA PRO A 341 12.87 -22.94 -3.32
C PRO A 341 11.36 -22.86 -3.54
N THR A 342 10.84 -23.63 -4.49
CA THR A 342 9.41 -23.56 -4.90
C THR A 342 8.46 -23.72 -3.71
N GLU A 343 8.78 -24.62 -2.76
CA GLU A 343 7.98 -24.88 -1.56
C GLU A 343 8.00 -23.71 -0.58
N MET A 344 9.04 -22.87 -0.62
CA MET A 344 9.24 -21.76 0.29
C MET A 344 8.96 -20.38 -0.31
N ALA A 345 8.77 -20.29 -1.63
CA ALA A 345 8.58 -19.00 -2.31
C ALA A 345 7.45 -18.17 -1.69
N GLY A 346 6.34 -18.80 -1.34
CA GLY A 346 5.22 -18.13 -0.65
C GLY A 346 5.59 -17.60 0.74
N THR A 347 6.38 -18.35 1.51
CA THR A 347 6.84 -17.93 2.85
C THR A 347 7.79 -16.74 2.76
N VAL A 348 8.73 -16.78 1.82
CA VAL A 348 9.70 -15.67 1.63
C VAL A 348 9.00 -14.41 1.10
N LEU A 349 8.01 -14.54 0.21
CA LEU A 349 7.15 -13.42 -0.20
C LEU A 349 6.36 -12.85 0.98
N GLY A 350 5.92 -13.70 1.91
CA GLY A 350 5.30 -13.27 3.17
C GLY A 350 6.28 -12.43 4.02
N TYR A 351 7.53 -12.84 4.14
CA TYR A 351 8.56 -12.04 4.81
C TYR A 351 8.81 -10.71 4.10
N SER A 352 8.78 -10.69 2.75
CA SER A 352 8.87 -9.46 1.98
C SER A 352 7.73 -8.50 2.30
N THR A 353 6.51 -8.99 2.38
CA THR A 353 5.34 -8.18 2.76
C THR A 353 5.48 -7.65 4.20
N SER A 354 5.93 -8.47 5.14
CA SER A 354 6.18 -8.04 6.53
C SER A 354 7.26 -6.95 6.61
N SER A 355 8.33 -7.10 5.83
CA SER A 355 9.40 -6.10 5.70
C SER A 355 8.87 -4.77 5.14
N GLN A 356 7.97 -4.82 4.15
CA GLN A 356 7.30 -3.65 3.61
C GLN A 356 6.38 -2.98 4.63
N TYR A 357 5.62 -3.74 5.43
CA TYR A 357 4.83 -3.19 6.53
C TYR A 357 5.70 -2.47 7.57
N ALA A 358 6.85 -3.06 7.92
CA ALA A 358 7.81 -2.39 8.80
C ALA A 358 8.27 -1.03 8.22
N GLY A 359 8.54 -0.97 6.91
CA GLY A 359 8.86 0.28 6.22
C GLY A 359 7.71 1.30 6.22
N GLN A 360 6.46 0.82 6.06
CA GLN A 360 5.26 1.67 6.12
C GLN A 360 4.99 2.22 7.54
N VAL A 361 5.51 1.60 8.58
CA VAL A 361 5.48 2.11 9.96
C VAL A 361 6.61 3.12 10.18
N VAL A 362 7.83 2.72 9.86
CA VAL A 362 9.05 3.51 10.16
C VAL A 362 9.11 4.77 9.31
N GLY A 363 8.70 4.70 8.03
CA GLY A 363 8.73 5.83 7.09
C GLY A 363 8.00 7.07 7.61
N PRO A 364 6.69 6.98 7.90
CA PRO A 364 5.92 8.13 8.39
C PRO A 364 6.44 8.69 9.72
N LEU A 365 6.95 7.85 10.61
CA LEU A 365 7.54 8.29 11.88
C LEU A 365 8.79 9.12 11.64
N ILE A 366 9.70 8.64 10.80
CA ILE A 366 10.94 9.36 10.44
C ILE A 366 10.60 10.63 9.67
N GLY A 367 9.72 10.54 8.66
CA GLY A 367 9.31 11.68 7.85
C GLY A 367 8.62 12.77 8.68
N GLY A 368 7.71 12.36 9.57
CA GLY A 368 7.02 13.26 10.49
C GLY A 368 7.98 13.95 11.47
N PHE A 369 8.93 13.21 12.04
CA PHE A 369 9.93 13.75 12.95
C PHE A 369 10.91 14.72 12.25
N ILE A 370 11.52 14.28 11.14
CA ILE A 370 12.48 15.12 10.40
C ILE A 370 11.76 16.34 9.81
N GLY A 371 10.60 16.13 9.18
CA GLY A 371 9.82 17.20 8.56
C GLY A 371 9.36 18.26 9.57
N GLY A 372 8.94 17.83 10.76
CA GLY A 372 8.51 18.73 11.83
C GLY A 372 9.65 19.55 12.46
N HIS A 373 10.81 18.94 12.73
CA HIS A 373 11.89 19.57 13.47
C HIS A 373 12.98 20.20 12.60
N PHE A 374 13.23 19.65 11.43
CA PHE A 374 14.34 20.05 10.56
C PHE A 374 13.88 20.59 9.20
N GLY A 375 12.57 20.54 8.92
CA GLY A 375 11.96 21.05 7.70
C GLY A 375 11.78 20.01 6.60
N MET A 376 10.81 20.27 5.71
CA MET A 376 10.38 19.36 4.65
C MET A 376 11.48 19.03 3.64
N ARG A 377 12.35 20.00 3.33
CA ARG A 377 13.46 19.81 2.38
C ARG A 377 14.40 18.69 2.81
N LEU A 378 14.71 18.60 4.11
CA LEU A 378 15.58 17.54 4.64
C LEU A 378 14.97 16.14 4.53
N VAL A 379 13.65 16.01 4.56
CA VAL A 379 12.99 14.73 4.32
C VAL A 379 13.27 14.27 2.88
N PHE A 380 13.11 15.14 1.88
CA PHE A 380 13.38 14.79 0.48
C PHE A 380 14.86 14.44 0.25
N LEU A 381 15.78 15.24 0.80
CA LEU A 381 17.22 14.99 0.66
C LEU A 381 17.66 13.71 1.40
N GLY A 382 17.17 13.50 2.63
CA GLY A 382 17.45 12.28 3.39
C GLY A 382 16.90 11.03 2.69
N THR A 383 15.71 11.12 2.14
CA THR A 383 15.11 10.05 1.33
C THR A 383 15.89 9.80 0.03
N SER A 384 16.40 10.86 -0.63
CA SER A 384 17.29 10.72 -1.78
C SER A 384 18.55 9.94 -1.42
N VAL A 385 19.21 10.30 -0.33
CA VAL A 385 20.40 9.58 0.16
C VAL A 385 20.07 8.12 0.46
N LEU A 386 18.93 7.85 1.10
CA LEU A 386 18.48 6.48 1.39
C LEU A 386 18.29 5.65 0.11
N MET A 387 17.67 6.24 -0.93
CA MET A 387 17.49 5.58 -2.24
C MET A 387 18.83 5.29 -2.91
N MET A 388 19.78 6.26 -2.87
CA MET A 388 21.12 6.10 -3.43
C MET A 388 21.92 5.03 -2.69
N LEU A 389 21.85 4.98 -1.36
CA LEU A 389 22.46 3.92 -0.56
C LEU A 389 21.85 2.56 -0.89
N GLY A 390 20.53 2.50 -1.07
CA GLY A 390 19.83 1.30 -1.53
C GLY A 390 20.31 0.84 -2.91
N ALA A 391 20.51 1.76 -3.85
CA ALA A 391 21.03 1.46 -5.18
C ALA A 391 22.47 0.92 -5.10
N GLY A 392 23.35 1.58 -4.36
CA GLY A 392 24.73 1.14 -4.12
C GLY A 392 24.80 -0.24 -3.46
N PHE A 393 23.99 -0.48 -2.44
CA PHE A 393 23.90 -1.77 -1.77
C PHE A 393 23.49 -2.90 -2.72
N ASN A 394 22.47 -2.67 -3.56
CA ASN A 394 22.05 -3.63 -4.57
C ASN A 394 23.13 -3.83 -5.64
N GLY A 395 23.82 -2.78 -6.09
CA GLY A 395 24.90 -2.84 -7.08
C GLY A 395 26.08 -3.68 -6.62
N LEU A 396 26.57 -3.45 -5.39
CA LEU A 396 27.66 -4.21 -4.78
C LEU A 396 27.32 -5.70 -4.62
N ARG A 397 26.08 -6.00 -4.23
CA ARG A 397 25.63 -7.39 -4.05
C ARG A 397 25.46 -8.11 -5.38
N LYS A 398 24.94 -7.44 -6.40
CA LYS A 398 24.85 -7.98 -7.76
C LYS A 398 26.22 -8.32 -8.33
N ALA A 399 27.22 -7.43 -8.18
CA ALA A 399 28.58 -7.66 -8.67
C ALA A 399 29.18 -8.94 -8.06
N ARG A 400 29.03 -9.15 -6.74
CA ARG A 400 29.49 -10.37 -6.03
C ARG A 400 28.71 -11.63 -6.41
N TYR A 401 27.49 -11.52 -6.92
CA TYR A 401 26.68 -12.65 -7.36
C TYR A 401 27.07 -13.13 -8.78
N LYS A 402 27.51 -12.20 -9.64
CA LYS A 402 28.03 -12.55 -10.99
C LYS A 402 29.44 -13.14 -10.99
N SER A 403 30.24 -12.89 -9.96
CA SER A 403 31.63 -13.36 -9.84
C SER A 403 31.76 -14.78 -9.25
N ARG A 404 30.65 -15.46 -9.00
CA ARG A 404 30.55 -16.86 -8.59
C ARG A 404 29.78 -17.68 -9.61
#